data_11c227def7067335e610a03cf91cfa25
#
_entry.id   11c227def7067335e610a03cf91cfa25
#
_cell.length_a   1.000
_cell.length_b   1.000
_cell.length_c   1.000
_cell.angle_alpha   90.00
_cell.angle_beta   90.00
_cell.angle_gamma   90.00
#
_symmetry.space_group_name_H-M   'P 1'
#
loop_
_entity.id
_entity.type
_entity.pdbx_description
1 polymer ?
#
loop_
_entity_poly.entity_id
_entity_poly.type
_entity_poly.pdbx_seq_one_letter_code
_entity_poly.pdbx_strand_id
1 'polypeptide(L)'
;MFFLFHRDDKVKPLSSKVRSLVKDVLKDCSLKKEEKGKLRFFNVIGHDLFHTGGTNSPWGGMIGIPYMFEDVKEINFGKLRLEGHDTIDWVVEGQELIEALTLSDNAKKFGLMREIYSCNIWDIMDNAFISTGCFLFPGAFVMKLNKNHTIEKLPLKSRTAFYILCYAFGYVLYRCLKDPSKHLCAKKYDKKAAVTGPDYLAGGIEFYQKILQRNKILRELLGTRGERMYDKDGNENYFLLAPMLPIRKRLELLQDLEKDLKAVPA
;
A
#
# COMPACT_ATOMS: atom_id res chain seq x y z
N MET A 1 -4.00 -7.63 -7.47
CA MET A 1 -4.68 -7.90 -8.74
C MET A 1 -3.83 -7.37 -9.87
N PHE A 2 -3.41 -8.22 -10.79
CA PHE A 2 -2.53 -7.83 -11.89
C PHE A 2 -3.38 -7.70 -13.14
N PHE A 3 -3.38 -6.53 -13.76
CA PHE A 3 -3.77 -6.40 -15.15
C PHE A 3 -2.63 -7.01 -15.97
N LEU A 4 -2.87 -8.14 -16.60
CA LEU A 4 -1.91 -8.72 -17.54
C LEU A 4 -1.91 -7.86 -18.82
N PHE A 5 -1.04 -6.84 -18.83
CA PHE A 5 -0.61 -6.28 -20.11
C PHE A 5 0.10 -7.38 -20.88
N HIS A 6 -0.30 -7.60 -22.11
CA HIS A 6 0.39 -8.54 -22.99
C HIS A 6 1.82 -8.06 -23.17
N ARG A 7 2.75 -8.88 -22.74
CA ARG A 7 4.15 -8.63 -22.48
C ARG A 7 4.92 -8.52 -23.80
N ASP A 8 5.29 -7.32 -24.17
CA ASP A 8 6.54 -7.12 -24.90
C ASP A 8 7.64 -7.11 -23.83
N ASP A 9 8.56 -8.07 -23.89
CA ASP A 9 9.57 -8.40 -22.85
C ASP A 9 10.61 -7.30 -22.54
N LYS A 10 10.30 -6.03 -22.79
CA LYS A 10 11.22 -4.91 -22.55
C LYS A 10 10.67 -4.01 -21.45
N VAL A 11 11.42 -3.90 -20.36
CA VAL A 11 11.20 -2.87 -19.33
C VAL A 11 11.27 -1.50 -20.00
N LYS A 12 10.11 -0.85 -20.17
CA LYS A 12 10.07 0.53 -20.69
C LYS A 12 10.65 1.47 -19.65
N PRO A 13 11.60 2.34 -20.01
CA PRO A 13 12.08 3.39 -19.12
C PRO A 13 10.93 4.36 -18.82
N LEU A 14 11.01 5.06 -17.68
CA LEU A 14 10.06 6.13 -17.32
C LEU A 14 10.03 7.20 -18.43
N SER A 15 8.83 7.67 -18.79
CA SER A 15 8.66 8.76 -19.75
C SER A 15 9.30 10.06 -19.26
N SER A 16 9.54 10.99 -20.17
CA SER A 16 10.08 12.32 -19.85
C SER A 16 9.16 13.08 -18.88
N LYS A 17 7.84 12.96 -19.05
CA LYS A 17 6.83 13.59 -18.21
C LYS A 17 6.88 13.06 -16.77
N VAL A 18 6.88 11.73 -16.58
CA VAL A 18 6.97 11.11 -15.26
C VAL A 18 8.31 11.43 -14.60
N ARG A 19 9.41 11.44 -15.36
CA ARG A 19 10.73 11.86 -14.83
C ARG A 19 10.74 13.31 -14.35
N SER A 20 10.08 14.23 -15.07
CA SER A 20 9.93 15.61 -14.63
C SER A 20 9.16 15.69 -13.33
N LEU A 21 8.03 14.99 -13.26
CA LEU A 21 7.18 14.93 -12.07
C LEU A 21 7.93 14.38 -10.84
N VAL A 22 8.73 13.31 -11.02
CA VAL A 22 9.60 12.78 -9.96
C VAL A 22 10.62 13.81 -9.50
N LYS A 23 11.25 14.56 -10.43
CA LYS A 23 12.22 15.61 -10.11
C LYS A 23 11.57 16.74 -9.28
N ASP A 24 10.35 17.14 -9.63
CA ASP A 24 9.62 18.16 -8.89
C ASP A 24 9.27 17.69 -7.48
N VAL A 25 8.73 16.49 -7.34
CA VAL A 25 8.46 15.88 -6.02
C VAL A 25 9.72 15.77 -5.16
N LEU A 26 10.87 15.39 -5.76
CA LEU A 26 12.14 15.34 -5.03
C LEU A 26 12.66 16.72 -4.61
N LYS A 27 12.35 17.80 -5.34
CA LYS A 27 12.67 19.17 -4.91
C LYS A 27 11.87 19.54 -3.68
N ASP A 28 10.55 19.28 -3.70
CA ASP A 28 9.62 19.66 -2.64
C ASP A 28 9.78 18.78 -1.38
N CYS A 29 10.35 17.59 -1.53
CA CYS A 29 10.54 16.63 -0.44
C CYS A 29 11.54 17.15 0.61
N SER A 30 11.20 16.97 1.90
CA SER A 30 12.04 17.39 3.04
C SER A 30 13.22 16.46 3.36
N LEU A 31 13.48 15.42 2.55
CA LEU A 31 14.61 14.50 2.72
C LEU A 31 15.95 15.20 2.44
N LYS A 32 17.01 14.71 3.08
CA LYS A 32 18.38 15.16 2.84
C LYS A 32 18.83 14.82 1.41
N LYS A 33 19.74 15.62 0.85
CA LYS A 33 20.25 15.40 -0.52
C LYS A 33 20.85 14.01 -0.72
N GLU A 34 21.53 13.49 0.30
CA GLU A 34 22.10 12.12 0.28
C GLU A 34 21.03 11.03 0.22
N GLU A 35 19.94 11.19 0.97
CA GLU A 35 18.81 10.26 0.97
C GLU A 35 18.07 10.27 -0.37
N LYS A 36 17.87 11.46 -0.94
CA LYS A 36 17.26 11.61 -2.28
C LYS A 36 18.10 10.92 -3.36
N GLY A 37 19.44 11.00 -3.27
CA GLY A 37 20.36 10.35 -4.21
C GLY A 37 20.33 8.82 -4.17
N LYS A 38 19.82 8.22 -3.08
CA LYS A 38 19.70 6.77 -2.92
C LYS A 38 18.36 6.20 -3.44
N LEU A 39 17.43 7.07 -3.86
CA LEU A 39 16.14 6.65 -4.39
C LEU A 39 16.25 6.29 -5.88
N ARG A 40 15.71 5.15 -6.24
CA ARG A 40 15.61 4.68 -7.63
C ARG A 40 14.14 4.52 -8.00
N PHE A 41 13.78 4.96 -9.21
CA PHE A 41 12.43 4.92 -9.73
C PHE A 41 12.40 4.06 -11.00
N PHE A 42 11.38 3.21 -11.11
CA PHE A 42 11.22 2.31 -12.25
C PHE A 42 9.73 2.06 -12.53
N ASN A 43 9.41 1.64 -13.76
CA ASN A 43 8.05 1.28 -14.11
C ASN A 43 7.69 -0.11 -13.59
N VAL A 44 6.44 -0.25 -13.09
CA VAL A 44 5.88 -1.53 -12.65
C VAL A 44 4.58 -1.81 -13.37
N ILE A 45 4.31 -3.09 -13.57
CA ILE A 45 3.03 -3.57 -14.08
C ILE A 45 2.08 -3.67 -12.88
N GLY A 46 1.06 -2.84 -12.87
CA GLY A 46 0.09 -2.75 -11.77
C GLY A 46 -0.63 -1.41 -11.78
N HIS A 47 -1.50 -1.21 -10.82
CA HIS A 47 -2.27 0.03 -10.68
C HIS A 47 -1.91 0.82 -9.41
N ASP A 48 -1.12 0.25 -8.52
CA ASP A 48 -0.72 0.90 -7.28
C ASP A 48 0.79 1.17 -7.26
N LEU A 49 1.15 2.28 -6.62
CA LEU A 49 2.54 2.59 -6.30
C LEU A 49 3.11 1.56 -5.32
N PHE A 50 4.36 1.28 -5.46
CA PHE A 50 5.06 0.27 -4.67
C PHE A 50 6.43 0.80 -4.25
N HIS A 51 6.84 0.51 -3.03
CA HIS A 51 8.20 0.81 -2.56
C HIS A 51 8.85 -0.39 -1.89
N THR A 52 10.17 -0.42 -1.92
CA THR A 52 10.99 -1.38 -1.19
C THR A 52 12.31 -0.75 -0.78
N GLY A 53 12.92 -1.28 0.29
CA GLY A 53 14.12 -0.70 0.86
C GLY A 53 13.82 0.53 1.73
N GLY A 54 14.82 1.37 1.94
CA GLY A 54 14.67 2.55 2.79
C GLY A 54 15.73 3.60 2.50
N THR A 55 15.33 4.87 2.52
CA THR A 55 16.23 6.02 2.29
C THR A 55 17.37 6.07 3.29
N ASN A 56 17.14 5.61 4.52
CA ASN A 56 18.12 5.55 5.62
C ASN A 56 19.02 4.29 5.57
N SER A 57 18.83 3.45 4.54
CA SER A 57 19.63 2.23 4.33
C SER A 57 20.87 2.54 3.47
N PRO A 58 21.98 1.80 3.65
CA PRO A 58 23.11 1.86 2.73
C PRO A 58 22.75 1.54 1.28
N TRP A 59 21.78 0.63 1.09
CA TRP A 59 21.33 0.17 -0.23
C TRP A 59 20.31 1.10 -0.89
N GLY A 60 19.75 2.07 -0.12
CA GLY A 60 18.74 3.00 -0.61
C GLY A 60 17.35 2.40 -0.73
N GLY A 61 16.48 3.09 -1.45
CA GLY A 61 15.11 2.71 -1.67
C GLY A 61 14.74 2.66 -3.16
N MET A 62 13.79 1.81 -3.49
CA MET A 62 13.25 1.68 -4.83
C MET A 62 11.75 1.94 -4.83
N ILE A 63 11.29 2.75 -5.77
CA ILE A 63 9.87 3.11 -5.92
C ILE A 63 9.42 2.69 -7.32
N GLY A 64 8.46 1.79 -7.35
CA GLY A 64 7.79 1.33 -8.55
C GLY A 64 6.62 2.26 -8.90
N ILE A 65 6.65 2.81 -10.10
CA ILE A 65 5.61 3.71 -10.62
C ILE A 65 4.76 2.91 -11.61
N PRO A 66 3.44 2.81 -11.38
CA PRO A 66 2.55 2.09 -12.28
C PRO A 66 2.44 2.80 -13.63
N TYR A 67 2.25 2.04 -14.70
CA TYR A 67 2.03 2.59 -16.04
C TYR A 67 0.87 3.59 -16.13
N MET A 68 -0.06 3.54 -15.19
CA MET A 68 -1.18 4.50 -15.10
C MET A 68 -0.73 5.95 -14.81
N PHE A 69 0.53 6.14 -14.37
CA PHE A 69 1.14 7.47 -14.22
C PHE A 69 1.62 8.05 -15.56
N GLU A 70 1.79 7.21 -16.58
CA GLU A 70 1.99 7.67 -17.96
C GLU A 70 0.72 8.28 -18.53
N ASP A 71 0.78 8.88 -19.71
CA ASP A 71 -0.43 9.42 -20.34
C ASP A 71 -1.36 8.27 -20.75
N VAL A 72 -2.57 8.28 -20.19
CA VAL A 72 -3.61 7.26 -20.40
C VAL A 72 -3.95 7.10 -21.90
N LYS A 73 -3.75 8.15 -22.70
CA LYS A 73 -3.93 8.14 -24.16
C LYS A 73 -2.96 7.18 -24.90
N GLU A 74 -1.82 6.86 -24.31
CA GLU A 74 -0.86 5.93 -24.88
C GLU A 74 -1.13 4.46 -24.48
N ILE A 75 -2.07 4.24 -23.54
CA ILE A 75 -2.41 2.91 -23.08
C ILE A 75 -3.45 2.31 -24.03
N ASN A 76 -3.06 1.25 -24.73
CA ASN A 76 -3.99 0.51 -25.57
C ASN A 76 -4.90 -0.38 -24.72
N PHE A 77 -6.05 0.16 -24.28
CA PHE A 77 -7.02 -0.53 -23.44
C PHE A 77 -7.62 -1.78 -24.09
N GLY A 78 -7.61 -1.90 -25.42
CA GLY A 78 -8.02 -3.13 -26.12
C GLY A 78 -7.13 -4.33 -25.84
N LYS A 79 -5.94 -4.13 -25.23
CA LYS A 79 -5.03 -5.20 -24.78
C LYS A 79 -5.17 -5.50 -23.30
N LEU A 80 -5.96 -4.75 -22.55
CA LEU A 80 -6.25 -5.01 -21.14
C LEU A 80 -7.21 -6.20 -21.04
N ARG A 81 -6.72 -7.30 -20.50
CA ARG A 81 -7.55 -8.44 -20.13
C ARG A 81 -7.70 -8.47 -18.61
N LEU A 82 -8.93 -8.44 -18.13
CA LEU A 82 -9.24 -8.79 -16.74
C LEU A 82 -9.25 -10.32 -16.65
N GLU A 83 -8.40 -10.87 -15.78
CA GLU A 83 -8.29 -12.31 -15.59
C GLU A 83 -9.65 -12.90 -15.17
N GLY A 84 -10.25 -13.70 -16.03
CA GLY A 84 -11.53 -14.38 -15.79
C GLY A 84 -12.78 -13.77 -16.46
N HIS A 85 -12.65 -12.70 -17.25
CA HIS A 85 -13.75 -12.12 -18.03
C HIS A 85 -13.34 -11.89 -19.49
N ASP A 86 -13.85 -12.72 -20.38
CA ASP A 86 -13.58 -12.60 -21.82
C ASP A 86 -14.45 -11.53 -22.51
N THR A 87 -15.46 -10.99 -21.84
CA THR A 87 -16.44 -10.07 -22.43
C THR A 87 -16.77 -8.91 -21.47
N ILE A 88 -15.87 -7.93 -21.39
CA ILE A 88 -16.18 -6.62 -20.80
C ILE A 88 -16.64 -5.72 -21.95
N ASP A 89 -17.76 -5.03 -21.79
CA ASP A 89 -18.13 -3.96 -22.69
C ASP A 89 -17.24 -2.75 -22.44
N TRP A 90 -16.08 -2.75 -23.14
CA TRP A 90 -15.08 -1.70 -23.04
C TRP A 90 -15.58 -0.33 -23.51
N VAL A 91 -16.73 -0.29 -24.17
CA VAL A 91 -17.30 0.97 -24.69
C VAL A 91 -17.95 1.78 -23.58
N VAL A 92 -18.61 1.14 -22.61
CA VAL A 92 -19.32 1.82 -21.51
C VAL A 92 -18.55 1.66 -20.19
N GLU A 93 -18.38 0.44 -19.74
CA GLU A 93 -17.74 0.11 -18.45
C GLU A 93 -16.23 0.43 -18.45
N GLY A 94 -15.59 0.33 -19.62
CA GLY A 94 -14.18 0.69 -19.79
C GLY A 94 -13.93 2.19 -19.67
N GLN A 95 -14.85 3.06 -20.09
CA GLN A 95 -14.65 4.50 -19.99
C GLN A 95 -14.65 4.98 -18.53
N GLU A 96 -15.58 4.49 -17.71
CA GLU A 96 -15.61 4.81 -16.27
C GLU A 96 -14.34 4.36 -15.55
N LEU A 97 -13.84 3.16 -15.89
CA LEU A 97 -12.58 2.66 -15.35
C LEU A 97 -11.40 3.52 -15.78
N ILE A 98 -11.33 3.93 -17.04
CA ILE A 98 -10.30 4.82 -17.56
C ILE A 98 -10.31 6.16 -16.82
N GLU A 99 -11.50 6.72 -16.62
CA GLU A 99 -11.66 7.97 -15.87
C GLU A 99 -11.20 7.82 -14.42
N ALA A 100 -11.56 6.73 -13.75
CA ALA A 100 -11.10 6.44 -12.38
C ALA A 100 -9.60 6.20 -12.29
N LEU A 101 -8.96 5.69 -13.34
CA LEU A 101 -7.52 5.46 -13.42
C LEU A 101 -6.74 6.73 -13.82
N THR A 102 -7.42 7.72 -14.40
CA THR A 102 -6.78 8.98 -14.81
C THR A 102 -6.62 9.90 -13.60
N LEU A 103 -5.36 10.13 -13.20
CA LEU A 103 -4.99 10.98 -12.09
C LEU A 103 -4.48 12.33 -12.59
N SER A 104 -4.80 13.41 -11.89
CA SER A 104 -4.17 14.71 -12.11
C SER A 104 -2.67 14.67 -11.73
N ASP A 105 -1.89 15.63 -12.21
CA ASP A 105 -0.49 15.71 -11.86
C ASP A 105 -0.29 15.97 -10.35
N ASN A 106 -1.23 16.67 -9.69
CA ASN A 106 -1.20 16.88 -8.24
C ASN A 106 -1.48 15.58 -7.47
N ALA A 107 -2.44 14.76 -7.93
CA ALA A 107 -2.71 13.45 -7.35
C ALA A 107 -1.50 12.51 -7.52
N LYS A 108 -0.85 12.52 -8.70
CA LYS A 108 0.38 11.76 -8.96
C LYS A 108 1.52 12.23 -8.04
N LYS A 109 1.71 13.54 -7.88
CA LYS A 109 2.71 14.13 -6.97
C LYS A 109 2.48 13.69 -5.52
N PHE A 110 1.24 13.75 -5.04
CA PHE A 110 0.91 13.28 -3.70
C PHE A 110 1.24 11.81 -3.50
N GLY A 111 0.79 10.94 -4.43
CA GLY A 111 1.08 9.51 -4.38
C GLY A 111 2.58 9.21 -4.31
N LEU A 112 3.39 9.86 -5.15
CA LEU A 112 4.85 9.75 -5.15
C LEU A 112 5.48 10.27 -3.84
N MET A 113 5.06 11.45 -3.35
CA MET A 113 5.57 12.02 -2.12
C MET A 113 5.31 11.10 -0.93
N ARG A 114 4.11 10.53 -0.86
CA ARG A 114 3.74 9.56 0.17
C ARG A 114 4.64 8.32 0.13
N GLU A 115 4.88 7.74 -1.07
CA GLU A 115 5.74 6.57 -1.21
C GLU A 115 7.20 6.88 -0.87
N ILE A 116 7.69 8.08 -1.20
CA ILE A 116 9.02 8.54 -0.82
C ILE A 116 9.16 8.57 0.71
N TYR A 117 8.16 9.10 1.42
CA TYR A 117 8.19 9.14 2.89
C TYR A 117 8.00 7.78 3.54
N SER A 118 7.22 6.89 2.93
CA SER A 118 7.02 5.53 3.43
C SER A 118 8.20 4.60 3.14
N CYS A 119 9.12 4.99 2.24
CA CYS A 119 10.35 4.27 1.96
C CYS A 119 11.38 4.49 3.10
N ASN A 120 11.08 3.96 4.29
CA ASN A 120 11.84 4.13 5.51
C ASN A 120 12.26 2.77 6.07
N ILE A 121 13.58 2.60 6.32
CA ILE A 121 14.12 1.34 6.86
C ILE A 121 13.56 1.01 8.24
N TRP A 122 13.26 2.04 9.06
CA TRP A 122 12.76 1.83 10.41
C TRP A 122 11.42 1.08 10.45
N ASP A 123 10.53 1.31 9.49
CA ASP A 123 9.26 0.58 9.41
C ASP A 123 9.48 -0.92 9.12
N ILE A 124 10.51 -1.23 8.33
CA ILE A 124 10.92 -2.61 8.05
C ILE A 124 11.51 -3.23 9.32
N MET A 125 12.37 -2.50 10.03
CA MET A 125 13.00 -2.94 11.28
C MET A 125 11.95 -3.17 12.37
N ASP A 126 11.02 -2.22 12.57
CA ASP A 126 9.93 -2.37 13.54
C ASP A 126 9.09 -3.62 13.25
N ASN A 127 8.74 -3.86 11.99
CA ASN A 127 8.02 -5.06 11.60
C ASN A 127 8.86 -6.34 11.87
N ALA A 128 10.17 -6.32 11.65
CA ALA A 128 11.05 -7.42 11.95
C ALA A 128 11.14 -7.67 13.46
N PHE A 129 11.29 -6.63 14.29
CA PHE A 129 11.30 -6.74 15.75
C PHE A 129 9.98 -7.28 16.29
N ILE A 130 8.85 -6.75 15.86
CA ILE A 130 7.53 -7.25 16.26
C ILE A 130 7.37 -8.72 15.89
N SER A 131 7.70 -9.11 14.66
CA SER A 131 7.54 -10.51 14.22
C SER A 131 8.46 -11.43 15.02
N THR A 132 9.73 -11.07 15.15
CA THR A 132 10.73 -11.88 15.89
C THR A 132 10.31 -12.04 17.35
N GLY A 133 9.91 -10.96 18.02
CA GLY A 133 9.44 -11.00 19.41
C GLY A 133 8.23 -11.90 19.61
N CYS A 134 7.22 -11.75 18.75
CA CYS A 134 5.97 -12.51 18.84
C CYS A 134 6.15 -14.03 18.60
N PHE A 135 7.19 -14.45 17.87
CA PHE A 135 7.46 -15.87 17.63
C PHE A 135 8.52 -16.45 18.57
N LEU A 136 9.52 -15.66 18.98
CA LEU A 136 10.52 -16.11 19.94
C LEU A 136 9.94 -16.27 21.35
N PHE A 137 9.06 -15.38 21.78
CA PHE A 137 8.48 -15.43 23.13
C PHE A 137 7.70 -16.73 23.40
N PRO A 138 6.73 -17.16 22.56
CA PRO A 138 6.09 -18.46 22.71
C PRO A 138 7.08 -19.63 22.68
N GLY A 139 8.09 -19.56 21.80
CA GLY A 139 9.13 -20.59 21.73
C GLY A 139 9.92 -20.71 23.02
N ALA A 140 10.42 -19.59 23.56
CA ALA A 140 11.12 -19.56 24.84
C ALA A 140 10.24 -20.03 26.00
N PHE A 141 8.97 -19.66 26.02
CA PHE A 141 8.00 -20.11 27.00
C PHE A 141 7.80 -21.63 26.97
N VAL A 142 7.58 -22.18 25.78
CA VAL A 142 7.48 -23.66 25.57
C VAL A 142 8.76 -24.38 26.02
N MET A 143 9.94 -23.85 25.65
CA MET A 143 11.24 -24.41 26.07
C MET A 143 11.38 -24.41 27.58
N LYS A 144 10.98 -23.33 28.27
CA LYS A 144 11.05 -23.25 29.75
C LYS A 144 10.10 -24.26 30.38
N LEU A 145 8.92 -24.45 29.87
CA LEU A 145 7.97 -25.43 30.40
C LEU A 145 8.44 -26.88 30.16
N ASN A 146 9.05 -27.16 29.03
CA ASN A 146 9.66 -28.48 28.75
C ASN A 146 10.83 -28.75 29.72
N LYS A 147 11.74 -27.78 29.95
CA LYS A 147 12.86 -27.94 30.88
C LYS A 147 12.41 -28.24 32.31
N ASN A 148 11.24 -27.74 32.71
CA ASN A 148 10.68 -28.00 34.05
C ASN A 148 9.86 -29.30 34.09
N HIS A 149 9.94 -30.17 33.06
CA HIS A 149 9.17 -31.41 32.93
C HIS A 149 7.65 -31.28 33.11
N THR A 150 7.12 -30.06 33.03
CA THR A 150 5.68 -29.80 33.25
C THR A 150 4.83 -30.37 32.11
N ILE A 151 5.32 -30.29 30.87
CA ILE A 151 4.58 -30.70 29.66
C ILE A 151 5.02 -32.08 29.20
N GLU A 152 6.24 -32.52 29.49
CA GLU A 152 6.76 -33.84 29.06
C GLU A 152 5.89 -34.99 29.57
N LYS A 153 5.25 -34.83 30.74
CA LYS A 153 4.35 -35.82 31.34
C LYS A 153 3.02 -35.96 30.63
N LEU A 154 2.67 -35.01 29.75
CA LEU A 154 1.42 -35.05 29.00
C LEU A 154 1.50 -36.02 27.81
N PRO A 155 0.40 -36.65 27.44
CA PRO A 155 0.31 -37.44 26.21
C PRO A 155 0.73 -36.61 24.99
N LEU A 156 1.34 -37.25 23.99
CA LEU A 156 1.86 -36.56 22.79
C LEU A 156 0.83 -35.63 22.13
N LYS A 157 -0.43 -36.11 22.02
CA LYS A 157 -1.53 -35.32 21.41
C LYS A 157 -1.78 -34.01 22.18
N SER A 158 -1.84 -34.04 23.50
CA SER A 158 -2.09 -32.87 24.35
C SER A 158 -0.89 -31.90 24.30
N ARG A 159 0.33 -32.42 24.25
CA ARG A 159 1.54 -31.63 24.11
C ARG A 159 1.60 -30.88 22.78
N THR A 160 1.29 -31.59 21.67
CA THR A 160 1.23 -30.99 20.34
C THR A 160 0.15 -29.92 20.26
N ALA A 161 -1.06 -30.18 20.79
CA ALA A 161 -2.14 -29.20 20.84
C ALA A 161 -1.75 -27.95 21.62
N PHE A 162 -1.05 -28.10 22.75
CA PHE A 162 -0.54 -26.98 23.53
C PHE A 162 0.46 -26.13 22.76
N TYR A 163 1.40 -26.74 22.03
CA TYR A 163 2.36 -26.00 21.22
C TYR A 163 1.67 -25.22 20.09
N ILE A 164 0.69 -25.83 19.42
CA ILE A 164 -0.11 -25.16 18.40
C ILE A 164 -0.81 -23.92 18.99
N LEU A 165 -1.42 -24.05 20.17
CA LEU A 165 -2.06 -22.94 20.85
C LEU A 165 -1.10 -21.81 21.22
N CYS A 166 0.11 -22.12 21.69
CA CYS A 166 1.13 -21.13 22.00
C CYS A 166 1.56 -20.33 20.76
N TYR A 167 1.80 -21.02 19.64
CA TYR A 167 2.15 -20.34 18.39
C TYR A 167 0.99 -19.60 17.73
N ALA A 168 -0.24 -20.14 17.84
CA ALA A 168 -1.44 -19.43 17.41
C ALA A 168 -1.63 -18.12 18.20
N PHE A 169 -1.41 -18.15 19.51
CA PHE A 169 -1.40 -16.94 20.34
C PHE A 169 -0.33 -15.94 19.89
N GLY A 170 0.91 -16.42 19.63
CA GLY A 170 1.98 -15.60 19.09
C GLY A 170 1.59 -14.93 17.75
N TYR A 171 0.91 -15.66 16.87
CA TYR A 171 0.40 -15.11 15.61
C TYR A 171 -0.67 -14.04 15.82
N VAL A 172 -1.63 -14.27 16.72
CA VAL A 172 -2.66 -13.27 17.05
C VAL A 172 -2.01 -12.01 17.62
N LEU A 173 -1.07 -12.17 18.56
CA LEU A 173 -0.32 -11.05 19.14
C LEU A 173 0.44 -10.28 18.06
N TYR A 174 1.10 -10.98 17.14
CA TYR A 174 1.77 -10.36 15.99
C TYR A 174 0.82 -9.50 15.18
N ARG A 175 -0.38 -10.01 14.83
CA ARG A 175 -1.39 -9.25 14.10
C ARG A 175 -1.87 -8.03 14.89
N CYS A 176 -2.14 -8.19 16.19
CA CYS A 176 -2.59 -7.12 17.07
C CYS A 176 -1.57 -5.98 17.22
N LEU A 177 -0.27 -6.25 17.11
CA LEU A 177 0.77 -5.23 17.20
C LEU A 177 1.12 -4.63 15.83
N LYS A 178 1.24 -5.47 14.81
CA LYS A 178 1.66 -5.05 13.47
C LYS A 178 0.64 -4.18 12.75
N ASP A 179 -0.64 -4.56 12.79
CA ASP A 179 -1.66 -3.87 12.01
C ASP A 179 -1.89 -2.43 12.51
N PRO A 180 -2.03 -2.14 13.82
CA PRO A 180 -2.07 -0.76 14.31
C PRO A 180 -0.81 0.04 14.00
N SER A 181 0.39 -0.56 14.09
CA SER A 181 1.64 0.11 13.71
C SER A 181 1.62 0.56 12.25
N LYS A 182 1.22 -0.32 11.33
CA LYS A 182 1.06 0.04 9.91
C LYS A 182 0.02 1.13 9.67
N HIS A 183 -1.10 1.10 10.42
CA HIS A 183 -2.12 2.14 10.32
C HIS A 183 -1.58 3.51 10.76
N LEU A 184 -0.80 3.56 11.83
CA LEU A 184 -0.15 4.79 12.31
C LEU A 184 0.87 5.31 11.30
N CYS A 185 1.71 4.44 10.74
CA CYS A 185 2.66 4.79 9.70
C CYS A 185 1.94 5.35 8.46
N ALA A 186 0.86 4.71 7.99
CA ALA A 186 0.08 5.20 6.87
C ALA A 186 -0.46 6.61 7.10
N LYS A 187 -1.09 6.86 8.26
CA LYS A 187 -1.57 8.20 8.65
C LYS A 187 -0.45 9.24 8.69
N LYS A 188 0.69 8.87 9.28
CA LYS A 188 1.87 9.74 9.39
C LYS A 188 2.39 10.16 8.03
N TYR A 189 2.51 9.23 7.08
CA TYR A 189 3.05 9.52 5.75
C TYR A 189 2.05 10.26 4.88
N ASP A 190 0.76 9.94 4.96
CA ASP A 190 -0.30 10.70 4.29
C ASP A 190 -0.32 12.15 4.76
N LYS A 191 -0.33 12.37 6.08
CA LYS A 191 -0.29 13.72 6.66
C LYS A 191 0.98 14.47 6.25
N LYS A 192 2.15 13.81 6.31
CA LYS A 192 3.42 14.42 5.94
C LYS A 192 3.48 14.82 4.47
N ALA A 193 2.91 14.00 3.58
CA ALA A 193 2.82 14.33 2.16
C ALA A 193 1.85 15.49 1.90
N ALA A 194 0.69 15.49 2.56
CA ALA A 194 -0.33 16.52 2.38
C ALA A 194 0.10 17.91 2.86
N VAL A 195 0.85 17.99 3.97
CA VAL A 195 1.33 19.25 4.56
C VAL A 195 2.47 19.89 3.73
N THR A 196 3.02 19.18 2.75
CA THR A 196 4.07 19.74 1.87
C THR A 196 3.59 20.97 1.09
N GLY A 197 2.29 21.02 0.75
CA GLY A 197 1.68 22.18 0.09
C GLY A 197 0.20 21.97 -0.22
N PRO A 198 -0.55 23.04 -0.52
CA PRO A 198 -1.99 22.97 -0.81
C PRO A 198 -2.30 22.07 -2.01
N ASP A 199 -1.45 22.08 -3.04
CA ASP A 199 -1.59 21.22 -4.22
C ASP A 199 -1.44 19.73 -3.87
N TYR A 200 -0.58 19.41 -2.90
CA TYR A 200 -0.41 18.05 -2.40
C TYR A 200 -1.62 17.56 -1.61
N LEU A 201 -2.22 18.45 -0.80
CA LEU A 201 -3.43 18.11 -0.04
C LEU A 201 -4.62 17.85 -0.97
N ALA A 202 -4.89 18.77 -1.90
CA ALA A 202 -5.95 18.62 -2.89
C ALA A 202 -5.71 17.37 -3.77
N GLY A 203 -4.47 17.17 -4.22
CA GLY A 203 -4.07 15.97 -4.96
C GLY A 203 -4.24 14.69 -4.17
N GLY A 204 -4.01 14.71 -2.85
CA GLY A 204 -4.20 13.56 -1.97
C GLY A 204 -5.67 13.16 -1.81
N ILE A 205 -6.55 14.14 -1.70
CA ILE A 205 -8.01 13.92 -1.66
C ILE A 205 -8.47 13.27 -2.97
N GLU A 206 -8.08 13.86 -4.12
CA GLU A 206 -8.37 13.30 -5.44
C GLU A 206 -7.82 11.88 -5.59
N PHE A 207 -6.58 11.65 -5.17
CA PHE A 207 -5.91 10.35 -5.27
C PHE A 207 -6.73 9.25 -4.59
N TYR A 208 -7.17 9.46 -3.35
CA TYR A 208 -7.97 8.47 -2.64
C TYR A 208 -9.40 8.35 -3.18
N GLN A 209 -10.02 9.43 -3.63
CA GLN A 209 -11.33 9.39 -4.29
C GLN A 209 -11.28 8.52 -5.56
N LYS A 210 -10.27 8.71 -6.40
CA LYS A 210 -10.07 7.92 -7.62
C LYS A 210 -9.80 6.44 -7.33
N ILE A 211 -9.03 6.13 -6.28
CA ILE A 211 -8.83 4.73 -5.85
C ILE A 211 -10.15 4.10 -5.40
N LEU A 212 -10.94 4.78 -4.58
CA LEU A 212 -12.25 4.27 -4.15
C LEU A 212 -13.20 4.08 -5.33
N GLN A 213 -13.25 5.03 -6.27
CA GLN A 213 -14.04 4.92 -7.48
C GLN A 213 -13.60 3.72 -8.33
N ARG A 214 -12.30 3.57 -8.59
CA ARG A 214 -11.73 2.42 -9.29
C ARG A 214 -12.13 1.09 -8.64
N ASN A 215 -12.02 1.00 -7.32
CA ASN A 215 -12.31 -0.23 -6.59
C ASN A 215 -13.80 -0.59 -6.64
N LYS A 216 -14.71 0.41 -6.64
CA LYS A 216 -16.15 0.20 -6.83
C LYS A 216 -16.44 -0.35 -8.23
N ILE A 217 -15.88 0.26 -9.26
CA ILE A 217 -16.02 -0.22 -10.64
C ILE A 217 -15.47 -1.64 -10.78
N LEU A 218 -14.30 -1.91 -10.22
CA LEU A 218 -13.71 -3.26 -10.22
C LEU A 218 -14.56 -4.28 -9.44
N ARG A 219 -15.25 -3.84 -8.37
CA ARG A 219 -16.18 -4.70 -7.63
C ARG A 219 -17.33 -5.17 -8.53
N GLU A 220 -17.89 -4.26 -9.32
CA GLU A 220 -19.00 -4.54 -10.25
C GLU A 220 -18.52 -5.39 -11.44
N LEU A 221 -17.43 -4.99 -12.09
CA LEU A 221 -16.88 -5.69 -13.26
C LEU A 221 -16.47 -7.13 -12.96
N LEU A 222 -15.93 -7.42 -11.77
CA LEU A 222 -15.45 -8.74 -11.40
C LEU A 222 -16.53 -9.61 -10.72
N GLY A 223 -17.75 -9.11 -10.54
CA GLY A 223 -18.85 -9.82 -9.91
C GLY A 223 -18.48 -10.43 -8.56
N THR A 224 -18.75 -11.72 -8.35
CA THR A 224 -18.50 -12.42 -7.07
C THR A 224 -17.04 -12.34 -6.60
N ARG A 225 -16.07 -12.26 -7.52
CA ARG A 225 -14.65 -12.07 -7.17
C ARG A 225 -14.42 -10.64 -6.68
N GLY A 226 -15.01 -9.64 -7.34
CA GLY A 226 -14.95 -8.25 -6.93
C GLY A 226 -15.56 -8.00 -5.56
N GLU A 227 -16.68 -8.66 -5.26
CA GLU A 227 -17.33 -8.62 -3.95
C GLU A 227 -16.48 -9.19 -2.81
N ARG A 228 -15.66 -10.19 -3.10
CA ARG A 228 -14.68 -10.72 -2.14
C ARG A 228 -13.51 -9.78 -1.91
N MET A 229 -13.13 -9.00 -2.92
CA MET A 229 -11.96 -8.12 -2.88
C MET A 229 -12.26 -6.75 -2.31
N TYR A 230 -13.44 -6.19 -2.62
CA TYR A 230 -13.80 -4.83 -2.27
C TYR A 230 -15.18 -4.77 -1.62
N ASP A 231 -15.33 -3.86 -0.63
CA ASP A 231 -16.63 -3.53 -0.04
C ASP A 231 -17.43 -2.57 -0.94
N LYS A 232 -18.67 -2.26 -0.53
CA LYS A 232 -19.54 -1.31 -1.26
C LYS A 232 -18.98 0.11 -1.31
N ASP A 233 -18.10 0.46 -0.36
CA ASP A 233 -17.46 1.77 -0.28
C ASP A 233 -16.17 1.85 -1.10
N GLY A 234 -15.68 0.73 -1.64
CA GLY A 234 -14.45 0.62 -2.42
C GLY A 234 -13.19 0.35 -1.57
N ASN A 235 -13.33 0.06 -0.27
CA ASN A 235 -12.21 -0.42 0.51
C ASN A 235 -11.92 -1.89 0.20
N GLU A 236 -10.70 -2.32 0.47
CA GLU A 236 -10.35 -3.74 0.38
C GLU A 236 -11.01 -4.53 1.50
N ASN A 237 -11.58 -5.70 1.15
CA ASN A 237 -12.18 -6.63 2.10
C ASN A 237 -11.11 -7.54 2.71
N TYR A 238 -11.13 -7.65 4.03
CA TYR A 238 -10.28 -8.57 4.79
C TYR A 238 -11.13 -9.44 5.69
N PHE A 239 -10.81 -10.72 5.74
CA PHE A 239 -11.61 -11.72 6.49
C PHE A 239 -11.64 -11.48 8.00
N LEU A 240 -10.56 -10.95 8.61
CA LEU A 240 -10.45 -10.72 10.05
C LEU A 240 -9.99 -9.30 10.38
N LEU A 241 -8.70 -9.07 10.32
CA LEU A 241 -8.07 -7.79 10.64
C LEU A 241 -7.55 -7.14 9.36
N ALA A 242 -7.85 -5.86 9.17
CA ALA A 242 -7.35 -5.10 8.03
C ALA A 242 -5.85 -4.82 8.21
N PRO A 243 -4.95 -5.43 7.41
CA PRO A 243 -3.51 -5.21 7.54
C PRO A 243 -3.09 -3.81 7.09
N MET A 244 -3.96 -3.12 6.38
CA MET A 244 -3.75 -1.75 5.91
C MET A 244 -4.90 -0.85 6.37
N LEU A 245 -4.61 0.44 6.55
CA LEU A 245 -5.64 1.43 6.87
C LEU A 245 -6.62 1.54 5.70
N PRO A 246 -7.93 1.38 5.91
CA PRO A 246 -8.94 1.52 4.85
C PRO A 246 -8.79 2.84 4.09
N ILE A 247 -8.93 2.79 2.77
CA ILE A 247 -8.74 3.96 1.89
C ILE A 247 -9.69 5.10 2.27
N ARG A 248 -10.94 4.77 2.62
CA ARG A 248 -11.92 5.75 3.09
C ARG A 248 -11.44 6.52 4.32
N LYS A 249 -10.87 5.83 5.31
CA LYS A 249 -10.31 6.50 6.51
C LYS A 249 -9.11 7.39 6.20
N ARG A 250 -8.34 7.05 5.16
CA ARG A 250 -7.24 7.89 4.67
C ARG A 250 -7.77 9.14 3.99
N LEU A 251 -8.84 9.02 3.20
CA LEU A 251 -9.54 10.14 2.59
C LEU A 251 -10.11 11.08 3.65
N GLU A 252 -10.84 10.54 4.64
CA GLU A 252 -11.41 11.30 5.75
C GLU A 252 -10.31 12.09 6.50
N LEU A 253 -9.16 11.46 6.78
CA LEU A 253 -8.02 12.12 7.40
C LEU A 253 -7.55 13.36 6.63
N LEU A 254 -7.49 13.30 5.30
CA LEU A 254 -7.06 14.43 4.47
C LEU A 254 -8.14 15.51 4.38
N GLN A 255 -9.41 15.13 4.33
CA GLN A 255 -10.54 16.07 4.34
C GLN A 255 -10.63 16.83 5.67
N ASP A 256 -10.40 16.15 6.78
CA ASP A 256 -10.38 16.80 8.10
C ASP A 256 -9.18 17.75 8.21
N LEU A 257 -8.00 17.35 7.72
CA LEU A 257 -6.84 18.22 7.63
C LEU A 257 -7.11 19.48 6.78
N GLU A 258 -7.85 19.33 5.68
CA GLU A 258 -8.24 20.47 4.83
C GLU A 258 -9.15 21.45 5.56
N LYS A 259 -10.14 20.93 6.33
CA LYS A 259 -11.04 21.75 7.15
C LYS A 259 -10.26 22.49 8.24
N ASP A 260 -9.36 21.80 8.93
CA ASP A 260 -8.54 22.38 9.98
C ASP A 260 -7.67 23.54 9.44
N LEU A 261 -7.04 23.34 8.28
CA LEU A 261 -6.25 24.40 7.64
C LEU A 261 -7.07 25.60 7.17
N LYS A 262 -8.32 25.36 6.73
CA LYS A 262 -9.25 26.45 6.36
C LYS A 262 -9.85 27.18 7.56
N ALA A 263 -9.91 26.54 8.72
CA ALA A 263 -10.46 27.09 9.97
C ALA A 263 -9.46 27.98 10.73
N VAL A 264 -8.16 27.91 10.43
CA VAL A 264 -7.13 28.78 11.01
C VAL A 264 -7.16 30.11 10.26
N PRO A 265 -7.65 31.21 10.87
CA PRO A 265 -7.60 32.53 10.24
C PRO A 265 -6.14 32.93 10.02
N ALA A 266 -5.85 33.54 8.85
CA ALA A 266 -4.55 34.03 8.45
C ALA A 266 -4.06 35.15 9.37
#